data_7901a99d661bcf7e570bdbcb24362696
#
_entry.id   7901a99d661bcf7e570bdbcb24362696
#
_cell.length_a   1.000
_cell.length_b   1.000
_cell.length_c   1.000
_cell.angle_alpha   90.00
_cell.angle_beta   90.00
_cell.angle_gamma   90.00
#
_symmetry.space_group_name_H-M   'P 1'
#
loop_
_entity.id
_entity.type
_entity.pdbx_description
1 polymer ?
#
loop_
_entity_poly.entity_id
_entity_poly.type
_entity_poly.pdbx_seq_one_letter_code
_entity_poly.pdbx_strand_id
1 'polypeptide(L)'
;TGMCFLETAANPYVTALGDSASAPRRLNLAQSFNGLGAFVAAMFLSKLVLSGNTYTRETLPAGFEGGWEGYIQMETDAMKLPYLILAAVLIIIAVAFIFVKLPKIKEEEESRNDDGKLIDFSVLKKSHLRWGVIAQFFYNGGQTAVNSLFLVYCCNYAGLPESTATTFFGLYMLAFLLGRWIGTALMIRFK
;
A
#
# COMPACT_ATOMS: atom_id res chain seq x y z
N THR A 1 2.02 -11.35 -3.07
CA THR A 1 1.47 -11.86 -4.35
C THR A 1 -0.01 -11.52 -4.49
N GLY A 2 -0.91 -11.85 -3.51
CA GLY A 2 -2.36 -11.59 -3.61
C GLY A 2 -2.71 -10.11 -3.78
N MET A 3 -2.00 -9.21 -3.12
CA MET A 3 -2.21 -7.76 -3.24
C MET A 3 -1.97 -7.24 -4.66
N CYS A 4 -0.98 -7.77 -5.38
CA CYS A 4 -0.73 -7.40 -6.77
C CYS A 4 -1.90 -7.78 -7.69
N PHE A 5 -2.51 -8.95 -7.46
CA PHE A 5 -3.70 -9.35 -8.23
C PHE A 5 -4.88 -8.41 -7.98
N LEU A 6 -5.12 -8.04 -6.72
CA LEU A 6 -6.18 -7.10 -6.37
C LEU A 6 -5.95 -5.72 -6.99
N GLU A 7 -4.74 -5.17 -6.93
CA GLU A 7 -4.41 -3.87 -7.54
C GLU A 7 -4.54 -3.92 -9.06
N THR A 8 -4.06 -4.99 -9.70
CA THR A 8 -4.14 -5.16 -11.15
C THR A 8 -5.58 -5.27 -11.65
N ALA A 9 -6.48 -5.83 -10.85
CA ALA A 9 -7.89 -5.92 -11.19
C ALA A 9 -8.66 -4.63 -10.83
N ALA A 10 -8.42 -4.06 -9.64
CA ALA A 10 -9.18 -2.93 -9.13
C ALA A 10 -8.89 -1.62 -9.88
N ASN A 11 -7.64 -1.35 -10.25
CA ASN A 11 -7.27 -0.10 -10.90
C ASN A 11 -7.94 0.09 -12.28
N PRO A 12 -7.88 -0.86 -13.23
CA PRO A 12 -8.62 -0.76 -14.49
C PRO A 12 -10.13 -0.70 -14.26
N TYR A 13 -10.66 -1.46 -13.31
CA TYR A 13 -12.07 -1.45 -12.98
C TYR A 13 -12.56 -0.06 -12.55
N VAL A 14 -11.84 0.61 -11.62
CA VAL A 14 -12.16 1.97 -11.18
C VAL A 14 -12.10 2.98 -12.34
N THR A 15 -11.16 2.82 -13.27
CA THR A 15 -11.05 3.72 -14.43
C THR A 15 -12.17 3.50 -15.44
N ALA A 16 -12.67 2.29 -15.57
CA ALA A 16 -13.75 1.94 -16.50
C ALA A 16 -15.16 2.24 -15.96
N LEU A 17 -15.32 2.47 -14.65
CA LEU A 17 -16.60 2.81 -14.02
C LEU A 17 -17.00 4.28 -14.22
N GLY A 18 -17.43 4.67 -15.43
CA GLY A 18 -17.96 6.00 -15.72
C GLY A 18 -17.18 6.74 -16.80
N ASP A 19 -17.34 8.08 -16.88
CA ASP A 19 -16.75 8.89 -17.94
C ASP A 19 -15.22 8.82 -17.96
N SER A 20 -14.66 8.60 -19.15
CA SER A 20 -13.22 8.50 -19.40
C SER A 20 -12.44 9.77 -19.01
N ALA A 21 -13.06 10.96 -19.18
CA ALA A 21 -12.45 12.24 -18.81
C ALA A 21 -12.18 12.36 -17.30
N SER A 22 -12.95 11.66 -16.47
CA SER A 22 -12.79 11.66 -15.00
C SER A 22 -12.02 10.46 -14.47
N ALA A 23 -11.59 9.53 -15.32
CA ALA A 23 -10.89 8.30 -14.93
C ALA A 23 -9.62 8.54 -14.07
N PRO A 24 -8.71 9.48 -14.43
CA PRO A 24 -7.51 9.74 -13.61
C PRO A 24 -7.86 10.21 -12.20
N ARG A 25 -8.91 11.00 -12.06
CA ARG A 25 -9.38 11.55 -10.79
C ARG A 25 -9.97 10.46 -9.89
N ARG A 26 -10.81 9.57 -10.46
CA ARG A 26 -11.36 8.42 -9.74
C ARG A 26 -10.26 7.49 -9.26
N LEU A 27 -9.29 7.19 -10.13
CA LEU A 27 -8.16 6.35 -9.77
C LEU A 27 -7.33 6.97 -8.64
N ASN A 28 -7.00 8.26 -8.73
CA ASN A 28 -6.22 8.93 -7.70
C ASN A 28 -6.97 9.01 -6.36
N LEU A 29 -8.29 9.22 -6.38
CA LEU A 29 -9.13 9.15 -5.19
C LEU A 29 -9.12 7.74 -4.57
N ALA A 30 -9.31 6.69 -5.37
CA ALA A 30 -9.25 5.31 -4.90
C ALA A 30 -7.88 4.98 -4.29
N GLN A 31 -6.80 5.38 -4.93
CA GLN A 31 -5.43 5.22 -4.43
C GLN A 31 -5.16 6.03 -3.14
N SER A 32 -5.93 7.07 -2.86
CA SER A 32 -5.82 7.82 -1.62
C SER A 32 -6.23 6.99 -0.39
N PHE A 33 -7.16 6.06 -0.54
CA PHE A 33 -7.52 5.13 0.53
C PHE A 33 -6.38 4.16 0.89
N ASN A 34 -5.52 3.82 -0.07
CA ASN A 34 -4.29 3.07 0.21
C ASN A 34 -3.37 3.87 1.14
N GLY A 35 -3.14 5.16 0.85
CA GLY A 35 -2.37 6.05 1.72
C GLY A 35 -3.00 6.21 3.11
N LEU A 36 -4.32 6.31 3.20
CA LEU A 36 -5.04 6.34 4.48
C LEU A 36 -4.83 5.05 5.27
N GLY A 37 -4.92 3.89 4.62
CA GLY A 37 -4.65 2.59 5.25
C GLY A 37 -3.23 2.51 5.81
N ALA A 38 -2.23 2.95 5.05
CA ALA A 38 -0.83 2.99 5.49
C ALA A 38 -0.62 3.94 6.69
N PHE A 39 -1.26 5.11 6.68
CA PHE A 39 -1.23 6.05 7.81
C PHE A 39 -1.85 5.42 9.07
N VAL A 40 -3.05 4.84 8.96
CA VAL A 40 -3.74 4.18 10.09
C VAL A 40 -2.90 3.03 10.63
N ALA A 41 -2.32 2.21 9.75
CA ALA A 41 -1.45 1.11 10.17
C ALA A 41 -0.23 1.62 10.95
N ALA A 42 0.46 2.65 10.45
CA ALA A 42 1.63 3.21 11.12
C ALA A 42 1.30 3.86 12.47
N MET A 43 0.19 4.56 12.59
CA MET A 43 -0.16 5.30 13.80
C MET A 43 -0.83 4.45 14.89
N PHE A 44 -1.62 3.47 14.50
CA PHE A 44 -2.45 2.71 15.43
C PHE A 44 -2.01 1.25 15.53
N LEU A 45 -1.79 0.57 14.42
CA LEU A 45 -1.47 -0.85 14.43
C LEU A 45 -0.06 -1.11 14.97
N SER A 46 0.89 -0.21 14.70
CA SER A 46 2.24 -0.32 15.24
C SER A 46 2.26 -0.29 16.77
N LYS A 47 1.42 0.54 17.40
CA LYS A 47 1.31 0.61 18.86
C LYS A 47 0.69 -0.66 19.48
N LEU A 48 -0.06 -1.40 18.69
CA LEU A 48 -0.68 -2.65 19.12
C LEU A 48 0.29 -3.84 18.98
N VAL A 49 1.22 -3.75 18.03
CA VAL A 49 2.17 -4.83 17.70
C VAL A 49 3.50 -4.65 18.42
N LEU A 50 3.98 -3.39 18.52
CA LEU A 50 5.26 -3.12 19.17
C LEU A 50 5.10 -3.10 20.69
N SER A 51 5.83 -3.94 21.40
CA SER A 51 5.87 -3.97 22.87
C SER A 51 6.47 -2.71 23.51
N GLY A 52 7.02 -1.83 22.69
CA GLY A 52 7.66 -0.58 23.10
C GLY A 52 9.13 -0.72 23.56
N ASN A 53 9.60 -1.93 23.82
CA ASN A 53 10.98 -2.21 24.19
C ASN A 53 11.58 -3.18 23.16
N THR A 54 12.50 -2.68 22.34
CA THR A 54 13.22 -3.51 21.39
C THR A 54 14.52 -3.95 22.02
N TYR A 55 14.63 -5.23 22.37
CA TYR A 55 15.86 -5.82 22.90
C TYR A 55 16.61 -6.56 21.80
N THR A 56 17.94 -6.48 21.88
CA THR A 56 18.85 -7.37 21.15
C THR A 56 19.34 -8.48 22.10
N ARG A 57 19.98 -9.51 21.55
CA ARG A 57 20.57 -10.58 22.39
C ARG A 57 21.51 -10.04 23.46
N GLU A 58 22.17 -8.91 23.20
CA GLU A 58 23.15 -8.28 24.09
C GLU A 58 22.50 -7.34 25.13
N THR A 59 21.34 -6.76 24.78
CA THR A 59 20.66 -5.78 25.64
C THR A 59 19.50 -6.37 26.42
N LEU A 60 19.21 -7.68 26.25
CA LEU A 60 18.16 -8.36 26.99
C LEU A 60 18.50 -8.39 28.48
N PRO A 61 17.60 -7.97 29.40
CA PRO A 61 17.83 -8.07 30.84
C PRO A 61 18.13 -9.51 31.27
N ALA A 62 19.16 -9.69 32.10
CA ALA A 62 19.63 -11.01 32.54
C ALA A 62 18.59 -11.84 33.31
N GLY A 63 17.48 -11.24 33.74
CA GLY A 63 16.36 -11.90 34.43
C GLY A 63 15.11 -12.11 33.59
N PHE A 64 15.17 -11.97 32.25
CA PHE A 64 14.01 -12.17 31.43
C PHE A 64 13.57 -13.65 31.39
N GLU A 65 12.33 -13.94 31.73
CA GLU A 65 11.78 -15.30 31.74
C GLU A 65 11.94 -15.97 30.38
N GLY A 66 12.57 -17.13 30.33
CA GLY A 66 12.85 -17.85 29.10
C GLY A 66 13.99 -17.27 28.25
N GLY A 67 14.68 -16.22 28.71
CA GLY A 67 15.78 -15.60 28.00
C GLY A 67 15.41 -15.07 26.64
N TRP A 68 16.31 -15.21 25.67
CA TRP A 68 16.07 -14.71 24.29
C TRP A 68 14.90 -15.41 23.57
N GLU A 69 14.72 -16.71 23.80
CA GLU A 69 13.62 -17.48 23.21
C GLU A 69 12.27 -17.05 23.79
N GLY A 70 12.20 -16.80 25.10
CA GLY A 70 11.02 -16.26 25.75
C GLY A 70 10.64 -14.88 25.23
N TYR A 71 11.62 -14.01 24.99
CA TYR A 71 11.39 -12.70 24.39
C TYR A 71 10.82 -12.82 22.97
N ILE A 72 11.41 -13.65 22.11
CA ILE A 72 10.90 -13.88 20.75
C ILE A 72 9.49 -14.47 20.78
N GLN A 73 9.22 -15.39 21.71
CA GLN A 73 7.89 -15.98 21.84
C GLN A 73 6.84 -14.93 22.24
N MET A 74 7.18 -14.06 23.19
CA MET A 74 6.31 -12.95 23.61
C MET A 74 6.00 -12.00 22.45
N GLU A 75 7.00 -11.56 21.68
CA GLU A 75 6.83 -10.71 20.52
C GLU A 75 5.98 -11.40 19.43
N THR A 76 6.22 -12.68 19.20
CA THR A 76 5.44 -13.48 18.23
C THR A 76 3.99 -13.63 18.67
N ASP A 77 3.74 -13.83 19.95
CA ASP A 77 2.37 -13.95 20.49
C ASP A 77 1.61 -12.63 20.42
N ALA A 78 2.29 -11.50 20.64
CA ALA A 78 1.72 -10.18 20.47
C ALA A 78 1.25 -9.90 19.02
N MET A 79 1.95 -10.47 18.03
CA MET A 79 1.58 -10.34 16.62
C MET A 79 0.35 -11.17 16.22
N LYS A 80 0.04 -12.26 16.91
CA LYS A 80 -1.04 -13.17 16.52
C LYS A 80 -2.40 -12.49 16.46
N LEU A 81 -2.76 -11.71 17.47
CA LEU A 81 -4.05 -11.05 17.54
C LEU A 81 -4.28 -10.02 16.43
N PRO A 82 -3.37 -9.08 16.15
CA PRO A 82 -3.48 -8.15 15.02
C PRO A 82 -3.64 -8.84 13.67
N TYR A 83 -2.86 -9.90 13.42
CA TYR A 83 -2.96 -10.66 12.18
C TYR A 83 -4.28 -11.43 12.05
N LEU A 84 -4.81 -12.00 13.15
CA LEU A 84 -6.12 -12.64 13.15
C LEU A 84 -7.24 -11.65 12.86
N ILE A 85 -7.20 -10.45 13.45
CA ILE A 85 -8.16 -9.37 13.16
C ILE A 85 -8.09 -8.99 11.69
N LEU A 86 -6.89 -8.79 11.14
CA LEU A 86 -6.70 -8.46 9.72
C LEU A 86 -7.24 -9.58 8.82
N ALA A 87 -6.96 -10.84 9.13
CA ALA A 87 -7.47 -11.99 8.38
C ALA A 87 -9.00 -12.04 8.42
N ALA A 88 -9.62 -11.82 9.59
CA ALA A 88 -11.07 -11.76 9.73
C ALA A 88 -11.69 -10.65 8.88
N VAL A 89 -11.11 -9.45 8.89
CA VAL A 89 -11.56 -8.33 8.06
C VAL A 89 -11.47 -8.68 6.57
N LEU A 90 -10.37 -9.29 6.12
CA LEU A 90 -10.21 -9.71 4.73
C LEU A 90 -11.23 -10.76 4.32
N ILE A 91 -11.53 -11.73 5.20
CA ILE A 91 -12.56 -12.74 4.97
C ILE A 91 -13.95 -12.07 4.85
N ILE A 92 -14.28 -11.14 5.74
CA ILE A 92 -15.55 -10.40 5.68
C ILE A 92 -15.68 -9.65 4.35
N ILE A 93 -14.63 -8.97 3.93
CA ILE A 93 -14.59 -8.26 2.64
C ILE A 93 -14.76 -9.26 1.48
N ALA A 94 -14.05 -10.39 1.49
CA ALA A 94 -14.16 -11.41 0.44
C ALA A 94 -15.59 -11.97 0.36
N VAL A 95 -16.20 -12.26 1.50
CA VAL A 95 -17.61 -12.72 1.57
C VAL A 95 -18.56 -11.64 1.06
N ALA A 96 -18.35 -10.36 1.45
CA ALA A 96 -19.15 -9.25 0.94
C ALA A 96 -19.11 -9.15 -0.58
N PHE A 97 -17.95 -9.36 -1.21
CA PHE A 97 -17.80 -9.35 -2.67
C PHE A 97 -18.61 -10.46 -3.38
N ILE A 98 -18.90 -11.58 -2.72
CA ILE A 98 -19.76 -12.63 -3.27
C ILE A 98 -21.20 -12.14 -3.44
N PHE A 99 -21.67 -11.29 -2.52
CA PHE A 99 -23.03 -10.75 -2.54
C PHE A 99 -23.18 -9.47 -3.35
N VAL A 100 -22.10 -8.74 -3.59
CA VAL A 100 -22.10 -7.50 -4.37
C VAL A 100 -22.10 -7.83 -5.86
N LYS A 101 -23.16 -7.48 -6.57
CA LYS A 101 -23.21 -7.55 -8.03
C LYS A 101 -22.41 -6.39 -8.61
N LEU A 102 -21.17 -6.64 -8.98
CA LEU A 102 -20.34 -5.66 -9.67
C LEU A 102 -20.95 -5.33 -11.04
N PRO A 103 -21.05 -4.04 -11.42
CA PRO A 103 -21.48 -3.65 -12.76
C PRO A 103 -20.59 -4.30 -13.81
N LYS A 104 -21.20 -4.93 -14.81
CA LYS A 104 -20.44 -5.45 -15.95
C LYS A 104 -19.94 -4.26 -16.76
N ILE A 105 -18.63 -4.11 -16.86
CA ILE A 105 -18.01 -3.17 -17.77
C ILE A 105 -18.32 -3.70 -19.18
N LYS A 106 -19.00 -2.91 -20.01
CA LYS A 106 -19.06 -3.19 -21.44
C LYS A 106 -17.63 -3.02 -21.94
N GLU A 107 -16.96 -4.14 -22.23
CA GLU A 107 -15.76 -4.11 -23.06
C GLU A 107 -16.23 -3.45 -24.36
N GLU A 108 -15.71 -2.27 -24.68
CA GLU A 108 -15.84 -1.71 -26.02
C GLU A 108 -15.20 -2.75 -26.94
N GLU A 109 -16.01 -3.36 -27.80
CA GLU A 109 -15.61 -4.44 -28.72
C GLU A 109 -14.47 -4.04 -29.68
N GLU A 110 -14.06 -2.77 -29.66
CA GLU A 110 -12.99 -2.22 -30.50
C GLU A 110 -11.57 -2.66 -30.10
N SER A 111 -11.36 -3.40 -29.02
CA SER A 111 -10.01 -3.76 -28.54
C SER A 111 -9.66 -5.25 -28.69
N ARG A 112 -10.52 -6.07 -29.26
CA ARG A 112 -10.10 -7.39 -29.71
C ARG A 112 -9.43 -7.25 -31.07
N ASN A 113 -8.12 -6.99 -31.05
CA ASN A 113 -7.34 -7.24 -32.24
C ASN A 113 -7.58 -8.69 -32.67
N ASP A 114 -7.94 -8.88 -33.91
CA ASP A 114 -8.35 -10.12 -34.59
C ASP A 114 -7.25 -11.21 -34.59
N ASP A 115 -6.07 -10.92 -34.04
CA ASP A 115 -4.89 -11.79 -34.01
C ASP A 115 -4.79 -12.72 -32.79
N GLY A 116 -5.76 -12.73 -31.86
CA GLY A 116 -5.77 -13.64 -30.73
C GLY A 116 -4.58 -13.49 -29.75
N LYS A 117 -3.77 -12.47 -29.86
CA LYS A 117 -2.61 -12.22 -28.97
C LYS A 117 -3.08 -11.63 -27.65
N LEU A 118 -2.85 -12.36 -26.57
CA LEU A 118 -3.15 -11.94 -25.20
C LEU A 118 -2.37 -10.69 -24.74
N ILE A 119 -1.26 -10.37 -25.40
CA ILE A 119 -0.41 -9.22 -25.09
C ILE A 119 -0.02 -8.54 -26.40
N ASP A 120 -0.47 -7.29 -26.59
CA ASP A 120 -0.08 -6.46 -27.72
C ASP A 120 1.04 -5.49 -27.32
N PHE A 121 2.27 -5.82 -27.70
CA PHE A 121 3.42 -4.95 -27.47
C PHE A 121 3.44 -3.72 -28.42
N SER A 122 2.56 -3.64 -29.40
CA SER A 122 2.50 -2.50 -30.31
C SER A 122 2.15 -1.19 -29.58
N VAL A 123 1.44 -1.32 -28.46
CA VAL A 123 1.08 -0.21 -27.58
C VAL A 123 2.33 0.50 -27.01
N LEU A 124 3.42 -0.22 -26.78
CA LEU A 124 4.70 0.35 -26.35
C LEU A 124 5.41 1.22 -27.41
N LYS A 125 4.95 1.16 -28.66
CA LYS A 125 5.46 2.07 -29.72
C LYS A 125 5.01 3.51 -29.52
N LYS A 126 3.92 3.74 -28.75
CA LYS A 126 3.44 5.09 -28.43
C LYS A 126 4.39 5.75 -27.44
N SER A 127 5.02 6.87 -27.84
CA SER A 127 6.02 7.60 -27.05
C SER A 127 5.52 7.98 -25.65
N HIS A 128 4.30 8.47 -25.55
CA HIS A 128 3.70 8.85 -24.27
C HIS A 128 3.61 7.68 -23.29
N LEU A 129 3.27 6.47 -23.76
CA LEU A 129 3.20 5.29 -22.91
C LEU A 129 4.58 4.88 -22.42
N ARG A 130 5.58 4.86 -23.28
CA ARG A 130 6.96 4.52 -22.89
C ARG A 130 7.48 5.43 -21.78
N TRP A 131 7.35 6.75 -21.97
CA TRP A 131 7.78 7.71 -20.95
C TRP A 131 6.97 7.60 -19.67
N GLY A 132 5.67 7.33 -19.77
CA GLY A 132 4.82 7.07 -18.62
C GLY A 132 5.26 5.83 -17.82
N VAL A 133 5.59 4.73 -18.50
CA VAL A 133 6.08 3.50 -17.85
C VAL A 133 7.43 3.74 -17.17
N ILE A 134 8.36 4.44 -17.85
CA ILE A 134 9.67 4.77 -17.26
C ILE A 134 9.50 5.67 -16.04
N ALA A 135 8.69 6.71 -16.14
CA ALA A 135 8.43 7.62 -15.03
C ALA A 135 7.81 6.87 -13.83
N GLN A 136 6.84 5.98 -14.09
CA GLN A 136 6.20 5.17 -13.07
C GLN A 136 7.16 4.18 -12.41
N PHE A 137 8.09 3.60 -13.17
CA PHE A 137 9.12 2.71 -12.64
C PHE A 137 10.02 3.45 -11.64
N PHE A 138 10.54 4.62 -12.01
CA PHE A 138 11.38 5.41 -11.11
C PHE A 138 10.61 5.97 -9.92
N TYR A 139 9.36 6.39 -10.12
CA TYR A 139 8.51 6.86 -9.03
C TYR A 139 8.25 5.75 -8.00
N ASN A 140 7.80 4.57 -8.44
CA ASN A 140 7.56 3.46 -7.54
C ASN A 140 8.84 2.95 -6.87
N GLY A 141 9.95 2.90 -7.63
CA GLY A 141 11.25 2.52 -7.09
C GLY A 141 11.71 3.47 -5.98
N GLY A 142 11.63 4.77 -6.21
CA GLY A 142 11.97 5.79 -5.22
C GLY A 142 11.05 5.74 -3.99
N GLN A 143 9.75 5.63 -4.19
CA GLN A 143 8.78 5.53 -3.11
C GLN A 143 9.02 4.27 -2.25
N THR A 144 9.25 3.13 -2.88
CA THR A 144 9.51 1.87 -2.16
C THR A 144 10.84 1.93 -1.39
N ALA A 145 11.88 2.50 -1.99
CA ALA A 145 13.16 2.69 -1.32
C ALA A 145 13.02 3.57 -0.07
N VAL A 146 12.33 4.71 -0.18
CA VAL A 146 12.09 5.59 0.97
C VAL A 146 11.28 4.86 2.05
N ASN A 147 10.19 4.19 1.68
CA ASN A 147 9.35 3.46 2.63
C ASN A 147 10.14 2.36 3.38
N SER A 148 10.97 1.61 2.65
CA SER A 148 11.72 0.49 3.23
C SER A 148 12.88 0.95 4.11
N LEU A 149 13.55 2.03 3.74
CA LEU A 149 14.75 2.49 4.44
C LEU A 149 14.45 3.51 5.54
N PHE A 150 13.25 4.10 5.56
CA PHE A 150 12.93 5.18 6.49
C PHE A 150 13.12 4.78 7.95
N LEU A 151 12.52 3.66 8.37
CA LEU A 151 12.63 3.17 9.75
C LEU A 151 14.07 2.78 10.08
N VAL A 152 14.74 2.09 9.16
CA VAL A 152 16.15 1.69 9.31
C VAL A 152 17.04 2.91 9.52
N TYR A 153 16.82 3.96 8.72
CA TYR A 153 17.54 5.22 8.86
C TYR A 153 17.28 5.89 10.22
N CYS A 154 16.02 6.02 10.60
CA CYS A 154 15.65 6.66 11.86
C CYS A 154 16.22 5.92 13.08
N CYS A 155 16.19 4.59 13.10
CA CYS A 155 16.67 3.81 14.22
C CYS A 155 18.20 3.71 14.24
N ASN A 156 18.83 3.40 13.11
CA ASN A 156 20.27 3.07 13.08
C ASN A 156 21.17 4.32 12.95
N TYR A 157 20.71 5.37 12.25
CA TYR A 157 21.54 6.55 12.01
C TYR A 157 21.11 7.76 12.83
N ALA A 158 19.80 7.96 13.02
CA ALA A 158 19.31 9.06 13.85
C ALA A 158 19.19 8.67 15.34
N GLY A 159 19.38 7.39 15.71
CA GLY A 159 19.32 6.91 17.10
C GLY A 159 17.95 7.05 17.75
N LEU A 160 16.88 7.12 16.94
CA LEU A 160 15.52 7.28 17.45
C LEU A 160 14.95 5.93 17.91
N PRO A 161 14.18 5.90 19.01
CA PRO A 161 13.40 4.73 19.39
C PRO A 161 12.43 4.34 18.28
N GLU A 162 12.20 3.05 18.10
CA GLU A 162 11.34 2.51 17.03
C GLU A 162 9.91 3.09 17.08
N SER A 163 9.35 3.28 18.25
CA SER A 163 8.05 3.91 18.47
C SER A 163 7.99 5.35 17.93
N THR A 164 9.07 6.12 18.14
CA THR A 164 9.19 7.49 17.60
C THR A 164 9.38 7.48 16.09
N ALA A 165 10.25 6.60 15.59
CA ALA A 165 10.51 6.43 14.16
C ALA A 165 9.22 6.05 13.40
N THR A 166 8.41 5.15 13.96
CA THR A 166 7.11 4.76 13.42
C THR A 166 6.10 5.92 13.42
N THR A 167 6.13 6.77 14.43
CA THR A 167 5.30 7.99 14.46
C THR A 167 5.69 8.95 13.33
N PHE A 168 6.98 9.19 13.09
CA PHE A 168 7.45 9.99 11.96
C PHE A 168 7.08 9.36 10.62
N PHE A 169 7.17 8.04 10.51
CA PHE A 169 6.69 7.34 9.31
C PHE A 169 5.19 7.54 9.08
N GLY A 170 4.38 7.52 10.13
CA GLY A 170 2.96 7.85 10.05
C GLY A 170 2.72 9.28 9.55
N LEU A 171 3.46 10.28 10.06
CA LEU A 171 3.39 11.66 9.57
C LEU A 171 3.80 11.78 8.09
N TYR A 172 4.83 11.06 7.68
CA TYR A 172 5.22 10.97 6.28
C TYR A 172 4.07 10.41 5.41
N MET A 173 3.40 9.34 5.86
CA MET A 173 2.24 8.78 5.16
C MET A 173 1.05 9.75 5.10
N LEU A 174 0.84 10.53 6.15
CA LEU A 174 -0.17 11.59 6.15
C LEU A 174 0.15 12.69 5.13
N ALA A 175 1.39 13.14 5.08
CA ALA A 175 1.84 14.13 4.09
C ALA A 175 1.67 13.59 2.66
N PHE A 176 1.98 12.32 2.43
CA PHE A 176 1.75 11.66 1.16
C PHE A 176 0.26 11.62 0.77
N LEU A 177 -0.62 11.30 1.71
CA LEU A 177 -2.08 11.32 1.52
C LEU A 177 -2.58 12.72 1.16
N LEU A 178 -2.15 13.74 1.89
CA LEU A 178 -2.51 15.15 1.63
C LEU A 178 -2.03 15.59 0.25
N GLY A 179 -0.81 15.22 -0.14
CA GLY A 179 -0.26 15.48 -1.47
C GLY A 179 -1.13 14.88 -2.59
N ARG A 180 -1.63 13.67 -2.40
CA ARG A 180 -2.58 13.05 -3.35
C ARG A 180 -3.90 13.81 -3.44
N TRP A 181 -4.45 14.25 -2.34
CA TRP A 181 -5.69 15.04 -2.34
C TRP A 181 -5.52 16.41 -3.01
N ILE A 182 -4.41 17.10 -2.70
CA ILE A 182 -4.06 18.35 -3.37
C ILE A 182 -3.88 18.12 -4.87
N GLY A 183 -3.16 17.09 -5.27
CA GLY A 183 -3.01 16.71 -6.68
C GLY A 183 -4.35 16.42 -7.37
N THR A 184 -5.26 15.72 -6.69
CA THR A 184 -6.62 15.50 -7.21
C THR A 184 -7.39 16.81 -7.40
N ALA A 185 -7.31 17.71 -6.42
CA ALA A 185 -7.96 19.02 -6.49
C ALA A 185 -7.39 19.90 -7.64
N LEU A 186 -6.07 19.86 -7.82
CA LEU A 186 -5.40 20.56 -8.93
C LEU A 186 -5.83 20.01 -10.30
N MET A 187 -5.96 18.68 -10.44
CA MET A 187 -6.46 18.07 -11.68
C MET A 187 -7.91 18.47 -12.03
N ILE A 188 -8.68 18.96 -11.05
CA ILE A 188 -10.03 19.49 -11.30
C ILE A 188 -9.95 20.88 -11.91
N ARG A 189 -8.98 21.69 -11.47
CA ARG A 189 -8.87 23.10 -11.82
C ARG A 189 -8.07 23.34 -13.10
N PHE A 190 -7.07 22.52 -13.36
CA PHE A 190 -6.21 22.60 -14.55
C PHE A 190 -6.57 21.46 -15.50
N LYS A 191 -7.61 21.69 -16.32
CA LYS A 191 -8.03 20.79 -17.39
C LYS A 191 -7.29 21.12 -18.67
#